data_9188807120d534773ef2b7ac8eef661d
#
_entry.id   9188807120d534773ef2b7ac8eef661d
#
_cell.length_a   1.000
_cell.length_b   1.000
_cell.length_c   1.000
_cell.angle_alpha   90.00
_cell.angle_beta   90.00
_cell.angle_gamma   90.00
#
_symmetry.space_group_name_H-M   'P 1'
#
loop_
_entity.id
_entity.type
_entity.pdbx_description
1 polymer ?
#
loop_
_entity_poly.entity_id
_entity_poly.type
_entity_poly.pdbx_seq_one_letter_code
_entity_poly.pdbx_strand_id
1 'polypeptide(L)'
;MDATSRFLIVVGVDGSEPSLAALQWAVDEAKLRGGKVRVITAWHYPPVPSTVEDSGSNDSFHAAERLQSDALAAVAAEGTDITGMLVRDAPATALMDAAKDADLLIVGSRGHGGFAGLLLGSVSSHVAHHASCPVLIVRPGNRA
;
A
#
# COMPACT_ATOMS: atom_id res chain seq x y z
N MET A 1 -9.52 2.64 28.55
CA MET A 1 -9.53 2.24 27.14
C MET A 1 -10.13 3.32 26.29
N ASP A 2 -9.36 3.78 25.37
CA ASP A 2 -9.79 4.85 24.49
C ASP A 2 -10.67 4.28 23.37
N ALA A 3 -11.88 4.79 23.23
CA ALA A 3 -12.80 4.31 22.20
C ALA A 3 -12.29 4.56 20.78
N THR A 4 -11.35 5.50 20.62
CA THR A 4 -10.79 5.80 19.31
C THR A 4 -9.60 4.92 18.96
N SER A 5 -9.11 4.13 19.91
CA SER A 5 -7.93 3.32 19.70
C SER A 5 -8.30 1.98 19.07
N ARG A 6 -8.50 2.01 17.76
CA ARG A 6 -8.84 0.81 17.00
C ARG A 6 -7.61 0.22 16.32
N PHE A 7 -7.69 -1.08 16.05
CA PHE A 7 -6.62 -1.77 15.35
C PHE A 7 -6.40 -1.10 14.00
N LEU A 8 -5.19 -0.60 13.76
CA LEU A 8 -4.87 0.12 12.53
C LEU A 8 -4.03 -0.74 11.62
N ILE A 9 -4.52 -0.94 10.41
CA ILE A 9 -3.81 -1.67 9.37
C ILE A 9 -3.40 -0.69 8.28
N VAL A 10 -2.12 -0.69 7.93
CA VAL A 10 -1.61 0.08 6.81
C VAL A 10 -1.33 -0.89 5.66
N VAL A 11 -1.76 -0.56 4.46
CA VAL A 11 -1.53 -1.40 3.29
C VAL A 11 -1.01 -0.57 2.13
N GLY A 12 -0.01 -1.08 1.43
CA GLY A 12 0.54 -0.43 0.25
C GLY A 12 -0.15 -0.90 -1.01
N VAL A 13 -0.56 0.04 -1.85
CA VAL A 13 -1.25 -0.26 -3.10
C VAL A 13 -0.58 0.46 -4.25
N ASP A 14 -0.04 -0.31 -5.20
CA ASP A 14 0.59 0.24 -6.40
C ASP A 14 -0.11 -0.22 -7.69
N GLY A 15 -1.28 -0.84 -7.55
CA GLY A 15 -2.06 -1.31 -8.70
C GLY A 15 -1.67 -2.69 -9.19
N SER A 16 -0.58 -3.24 -8.70
CA SER A 16 -0.18 -4.60 -9.07
C SER A 16 -1.14 -5.63 -8.46
N GLU A 17 -1.18 -6.80 -9.07
CA GLU A 17 -2.04 -7.87 -8.57
C GLU A 17 -1.75 -8.24 -7.11
N PRO A 18 -0.48 -8.40 -6.71
CA PRO A 18 -0.21 -8.68 -5.30
C PRO A 18 -0.68 -7.56 -4.36
N SER A 19 -0.58 -6.30 -4.78
CA SER A 19 -1.03 -5.21 -3.91
C SER A 19 -2.55 -5.18 -3.79
N LEU A 20 -3.26 -5.57 -4.84
CA LEU A 20 -4.72 -5.64 -4.76
C LEU A 20 -5.14 -6.79 -3.85
N ALA A 21 -4.43 -7.91 -3.89
CA ALA A 21 -4.67 -9.01 -2.95
C ALA A 21 -4.38 -8.57 -1.52
N ALA A 22 -3.32 -7.78 -1.33
CA ALA A 22 -2.98 -7.25 -0.02
C ALA A 22 -4.08 -6.32 0.51
N LEU A 23 -4.66 -5.51 -0.37
CA LEU A 23 -5.75 -4.63 0.02
C LEU A 23 -6.96 -5.43 0.48
N GLN A 24 -7.32 -6.50 -0.23
CA GLN A 24 -8.44 -7.33 0.19
C GLN A 24 -8.16 -7.99 1.54
N TRP A 25 -6.92 -8.46 1.76
CA TRP A 25 -6.53 -9.00 3.06
C TRP A 25 -6.71 -7.97 4.18
N ALA A 26 -6.29 -6.73 3.91
CA ALA A 26 -6.39 -5.66 4.90
C ALA A 26 -7.84 -5.39 5.27
N VAL A 27 -8.73 -5.34 4.28
CA VAL A 27 -10.14 -5.10 4.53
C VAL A 27 -10.76 -6.26 5.33
N ASP A 28 -10.45 -7.49 4.93
CA ASP A 28 -11.00 -8.66 5.63
C ASP A 28 -10.50 -8.72 7.07
N GLU A 29 -9.23 -8.42 7.28
CA GLU A 29 -8.67 -8.43 8.63
C GLU A 29 -9.27 -7.32 9.49
N ALA A 30 -9.47 -6.15 8.90
CA ALA A 30 -10.09 -5.04 9.63
C ALA A 30 -11.51 -5.40 10.06
N LYS A 31 -12.26 -6.08 9.19
CA LYS A 31 -13.61 -6.53 9.54
C LYS A 31 -13.59 -7.48 10.73
N LEU A 32 -12.64 -8.40 10.72
CA LEU A 32 -12.53 -9.37 11.81
C LEU A 32 -12.17 -8.72 13.13
N ARG A 33 -11.36 -7.68 13.10
CA ARG A 33 -10.84 -7.05 14.31
C ARG A 33 -11.58 -5.78 14.71
N GLY A 34 -12.56 -5.36 13.95
CA GLY A 34 -13.22 -4.09 14.20
C GLY A 34 -12.27 -2.92 14.03
N GLY A 35 -11.31 -3.06 13.11
CA GLY A 35 -10.27 -2.07 12.91
C GLY A 35 -10.51 -1.16 11.73
N LYS A 36 -9.48 -0.43 11.36
CA LYS A 36 -9.54 0.49 10.23
C LYS A 36 -8.32 0.29 9.33
N VAL A 37 -8.46 0.72 8.08
CA VAL A 37 -7.43 0.55 7.06
C VAL A 37 -6.97 1.91 6.54
N ARG A 38 -5.66 2.05 6.45
CA ARG A 38 -5.04 3.21 5.83
C ARG A 38 -4.32 2.72 4.57
N VAL A 39 -4.78 3.17 3.41
CA VAL A 39 -4.23 2.74 2.12
C VAL A 39 -3.22 3.76 1.65
N ILE A 40 -2.00 3.32 1.40
CA ILE A 40 -0.91 4.20 0.97
C ILE A 40 -0.55 3.89 -0.47
N THR A 41 -0.60 4.91 -1.32
CA THR A 41 -0.07 4.83 -2.67
C THR A 41 1.01 5.88 -2.80
N ALA A 42 2.24 5.44 -2.99
CA ALA A 42 3.37 6.34 -3.13
C ALA A 42 3.50 6.78 -4.59
N TRP A 43 3.93 8.02 -4.78
CA TRP A 43 4.20 8.53 -6.10
C TRP A 43 5.40 9.46 -6.03
N HIS A 44 6.10 9.58 -7.14
CA HIS A 44 7.24 10.48 -7.20
C HIS A 44 7.54 10.79 -8.65
N TYR A 45 8.32 11.84 -8.86
CA TYR A 45 8.77 12.14 -10.20
C TYR A 45 9.82 11.13 -10.62
N PRO A 46 9.77 10.68 -11.86
CA PRO A 46 10.96 10.01 -12.38
C PRO A 46 12.12 11.02 -12.41
N PRO A 47 13.35 10.58 -12.26
CA PRO A 47 14.49 11.49 -12.36
C PRO A 47 14.63 11.96 -13.80
N VAL A 48 14.19 13.18 -14.08
CA VAL A 48 14.22 13.77 -15.42
C VAL A 48 14.96 15.10 -15.37
N PRO A 49 15.47 15.56 -16.50
CA PRO A 49 16.08 16.88 -16.55
C PRO A 49 15.10 17.97 -16.15
N SER A 50 15.61 19.03 -15.60
CA SER A 50 14.80 20.09 -15.03
C SER A 50 13.93 20.82 -16.03
N THR A 51 14.15 20.62 -17.32
CA THR A 51 13.35 21.27 -18.35
C THR A 51 11.93 20.73 -18.47
N VAL A 52 11.61 19.66 -17.81
CA VAL A 52 10.29 19.01 -17.93
C VAL A 52 9.57 19.02 -16.60
N GLU A 53 9.72 20.06 -15.85
CA GLU A 53 9.37 19.97 -14.46
C GLU A 53 7.91 19.71 -14.13
N ASP A 54 6.99 20.52 -14.54
CA ASP A 54 5.68 20.48 -13.92
C ASP A 54 4.71 19.44 -14.46
N SER A 55 4.80 19.16 -15.75
CA SER A 55 3.84 18.22 -16.35
C SER A 55 4.06 16.80 -15.84
N GLY A 56 5.33 16.43 -15.60
CA GLY A 56 5.61 15.10 -15.05
C GLY A 56 5.06 14.90 -13.66
N SER A 57 5.09 15.95 -12.84
CA SER A 57 4.56 15.90 -11.50
C SER A 57 3.06 15.66 -11.49
N ASN A 58 2.33 16.45 -12.28
CA ASN A 58 0.88 16.33 -12.33
C ASN A 58 0.47 14.97 -12.87
N ASP A 59 1.16 14.47 -13.88
CA ASP A 59 0.82 13.17 -14.46
C ASP A 59 1.04 12.05 -13.45
N SER A 60 2.12 12.11 -12.70
CA SER A 60 2.43 11.10 -11.69
C SER A 60 1.40 11.12 -10.56
N PHE A 61 1.03 12.30 -10.10
CA PHE A 61 0.02 12.43 -9.06
C PHE A 61 -1.33 11.90 -9.52
N HIS A 62 -1.77 12.31 -10.71
CA HIS A 62 -3.07 11.89 -11.22
C HIS A 62 -3.10 10.40 -11.50
N ALA A 63 -1.98 9.83 -11.94
CA ALA A 63 -1.90 8.39 -12.15
C ALA A 63 -2.06 7.66 -10.81
N ALA A 64 -1.40 8.13 -9.78
CA ALA A 64 -1.51 7.53 -8.44
C ALA A 64 -2.92 7.65 -7.89
N GLU A 65 -3.53 8.82 -8.09
CA GLU A 65 -4.90 9.08 -7.64
C GLU A 65 -5.89 8.12 -8.31
N ARG A 66 -5.77 7.96 -9.61
CA ARG A 66 -6.64 7.07 -10.37
C ARG A 66 -6.45 5.61 -9.97
N LEU A 67 -5.19 5.23 -9.82
CA LEU A 67 -4.84 3.87 -9.43
C LEU A 67 -5.44 3.52 -8.07
N GLN A 68 -5.30 4.40 -7.10
CA GLN A 68 -5.83 4.16 -5.77
C GLN A 68 -7.36 4.15 -5.77
N SER A 69 -7.95 5.08 -6.51
CA SER A 69 -9.41 5.14 -6.62
C SER A 69 -9.97 3.86 -7.22
N ASP A 70 -9.33 3.35 -8.27
CA ASP A 70 -9.76 2.11 -8.91
C ASP A 70 -9.62 0.92 -7.97
N ALA A 71 -8.54 0.88 -7.21
CA ALA A 71 -8.31 -0.21 -6.26
C ALA A 71 -9.38 -0.20 -5.16
N LEU A 72 -9.68 0.98 -4.63
CA LEU A 72 -10.69 1.09 -3.58
C LEU A 72 -12.08 0.72 -4.10
N ALA A 73 -12.38 1.06 -5.35
CA ALA A 73 -13.66 0.71 -5.94
C ALA A 73 -13.80 -0.79 -6.18
N ALA A 74 -12.69 -1.49 -6.36
CA ALA A 74 -12.71 -2.91 -6.68
C ALA A 74 -12.77 -3.81 -5.45
N VAL A 75 -12.43 -3.29 -4.28
CA VAL A 75 -12.38 -4.13 -3.09
C VAL A 75 -13.74 -4.13 -2.38
N ALA A 76 -14.11 -5.28 -1.80
CA ALA A 76 -15.37 -5.41 -1.07
C ALA A 76 -15.19 -4.86 0.34
N ALA A 77 -15.48 -3.58 0.51
CA ALA A 77 -15.12 -2.85 1.71
C ALA A 77 -16.30 -2.32 2.52
N GLU A 78 -17.50 -2.78 2.24
CA GLU A 78 -18.68 -2.30 2.95
C GLU A 78 -18.55 -2.49 4.45
N GLY A 79 -18.85 -1.44 5.19
CA GLY A 79 -18.78 -1.51 6.64
C GLY A 79 -17.38 -1.37 7.22
N THR A 80 -16.39 -1.10 6.40
CA THR A 80 -15.01 -0.95 6.84
C THR A 80 -14.57 0.50 6.72
N ASP A 81 -13.89 0.98 7.76
CA ASP A 81 -13.36 2.34 7.77
C ASP A 81 -12.04 2.34 7.00
N ILE A 82 -12.04 2.92 5.81
CA ILE A 82 -10.88 2.96 4.93
C ILE A 82 -10.55 4.39 4.55
N THR A 83 -9.29 4.77 4.70
CA THR A 83 -8.79 6.07 4.29
C THR A 83 -7.67 5.88 3.29
N GLY A 84 -7.77 6.53 2.13
CA GLY A 84 -6.71 6.50 1.13
C GLY A 84 -5.80 7.70 1.25
N MET A 85 -4.51 7.50 1.12
CA MET A 85 -3.51 8.58 1.16
C MET A 85 -2.54 8.44 0.00
N LEU A 86 -2.24 9.55 -0.63
CA LEU A 86 -1.25 9.61 -1.70
C LEU A 86 -0.03 10.31 -1.12
N VAL A 87 1.11 9.65 -1.16
CA VAL A 87 2.32 10.14 -0.51
C VAL A 87 3.43 10.31 -1.56
N ARG A 88 3.99 11.51 -1.61
CA ARG A 88 5.10 11.80 -2.54
C ARG A 88 6.41 11.37 -1.91
N ASP A 89 6.78 10.12 -2.12
CA ASP A 89 7.99 9.55 -1.55
C ASP A 89 8.27 8.21 -2.21
N ALA A 90 9.42 7.64 -1.92
CA ALA A 90 9.70 6.27 -2.30
C ALA A 90 8.74 5.33 -1.57
N PRO A 91 8.28 4.25 -2.22
CA PRO A 91 7.24 3.41 -1.61
C PRO A 91 7.60 2.84 -0.25
N ALA A 92 8.80 2.33 -0.08
CA ALA A 92 9.17 1.74 1.21
C ALA A 92 9.18 2.78 2.32
N THR A 93 9.70 3.98 2.03
CA THR A 93 9.73 5.06 3.01
C THR A 93 8.32 5.51 3.38
N ALA A 94 7.46 5.68 2.36
CA ALA A 94 6.08 6.08 2.60
C ALA A 94 5.36 5.09 3.49
N LEU A 95 5.57 3.80 3.23
CA LEU A 95 4.92 2.75 4.02
C LEU A 95 5.44 2.70 5.44
N MET A 96 6.75 2.78 5.61
CA MET A 96 7.31 2.73 6.97
C MET A 96 6.90 3.92 7.80
N ASP A 97 6.86 5.11 7.20
CA ASP A 97 6.40 6.29 7.92
C ASP A 97 4.93 6.18 8.30
N ALA A 98 4.10 5.72 7.37
CA ALA A 98 2.67 5.59 7.63
C ALA A 98 2.37 4.50 8.67
N ALA A 99 3.27 3.55 8.83
CA ALA A 99 3.07 2.41 9.72
C ALA A 99 3.65 2.61 11.11
N LYS A 100 4.20 3.79 11.39
CA LYS A 100 4.81 4.01 12.71
C LYS A 100 3.82 3.82 13.86
N ASP A 101 2.57 4.16 13.63
CA ASP A 101 1.52 4.01 14.62
C ASP A 101 0.58 2.85 14.30
N ALA A 102 0.95 1.99 13.37
CA ALA A 102 0.08 0.91 12.94
C ALA A 102 0.30 -0.35 13.78
N ASP A 103 -0.73 -1.17 13.80
CA ASP A 103 -0.66 -2.48 14.45
C ASP A 103 -0.23 -3.56 13.47
N LEU A 104 -0.40 -3.30 12.18
CA LEU A 104 -0.06 -4.27 11.15
C LEU A 104 0.18 -3.53 9.83
N LEU A 105 1.23 -3.93 9.12
CA LEU A 105 1.52 -3.42 7.77
C LEU A 105 1.37 -4.59 6.81
N ILE A 106 0.56 -4.41 5.77
CA ILE A 106 0.34 -5.45 4.76
C ILE A 106 0.84 -4.96 3.41
N VAL A 107 1.62 -5.79 2.75
CA VAL A 107 2.14 -5.46 1.41
C VAL A 107 2.04 -6.69 0.53
N GLY A 108 1.95 -6.46 -0.78
CA GLY A 108 2.07 -7.56 -1.72
C GLY A 108 3.52 -8.06 -1.77
N SER A 109 3.70 -9.30 -2.16
CA SER A 109 5.03 -9.89 -2.20
C SER A 109 5.91 -9.24 -3.25
N ARG A 110 5.33 -8.70 -4.32
CA ARG A 110 6.05 -7.99 -5.37
C ARG A 110 5.18 -6.86 -5.88
N GLY A 111 5.82 -5.83 -6.43
CA GLY A 111 5.12 -4.75 -7.07
C GLY A 111 5.37 -4.80 -8.57
N HIS A 112 5.27 -3.65 -9.22
CA HIS A 112 5.57 -3.54 -10.63
C HIS A 112 7.07 -3.68 -10.88
N GLY A 113 7.44 -4.33 -11.97
CA GLY A 113 8.81 -4.33 -12.45
C GLY A 113 9.79 -5.24 -11.75
N GLY A 114 9.36 -6.17 -10.96
CA GLY A 114 10.28 -7.10 -10.31
C GLY A 114 10.70 -8.24 -11.24
N PHE A 115 11.75 -8.95 -10.87
CA PHE A 115 12.16 -10.16 -11.58
C PHE A 115 11.22 -11.29 -11.21
N ALA A 116 10.86 -12.09 -12.19
CA ALA A 116 9.94 -13.20 -11.95
C ALA A 116 10.51 -14.23 -10.97
N GLY A 117 11.84 -14.34 -10.90
CA GLY A 117 12.47 -15.32 -10.01
C GLY A 117 12.62 -14.90 -8.55
N LEU A 118 12.29 -13.65 -8.22
CA LEU A 118 12.45 -13.18 -6.85
C LEU A 118 11.31 -13.67 -5.98
N LEU A 119 11.62 -14.05 -4.75
CA LEU A 119 10.59 -14.38 -3.76
C LEU A 119 9.85 -13.14 -3.31
N LEU A 120 10.58 -12.07 -3.07
CA LEU A 120 10.02 -10.80 -2.61
C LEU A 120 10.51 -9.68 -3.50
N GLY A 121 9.70 -8.64 -3.65
CA GLY A 121 10.11 -7.44 -4.34
C GLY A 121 10.95 -6.55 -3.44
N SER A 122 11.45 -5.44 -4.00
CA SER A 122 12.30 -4.54 -3.24
C SER A 122 11.56 -3.88 -2.09
N VAL A 123 10.31 -3.47 -2.30
CA VAL A 123 9.53 -2.81 -1.24
C VAL A 123 9.19 -3.80 -0.14
N SER A 124 8.67 -4.98 -0.50
CA SER A 124 8.29 -5.96 0.51
C SER A 124 9.49 -6.44 1.32
N SER A 125 10.63 -6.63 0.65
CA SER A 125 11.85 -7.03 1.35
C SER A 125 12.32 -5.94 2.31
N HIS A 126 12.28 -4.70 1.87
CA HIS A 126 12.74 -3.59 2.69
C HIS A 126 11.86 -3.40 3.93
N VAL A 127 10.55 -3.41 3.76
CA VAL A 127 9.67 -3.22 4.92
C VAL A 127 9.71 -4.42 5.85
N ALA A 128 9.91 -5.63 5.32
CA ALA A 128 10.01 -6.81 6.16
C ALA A 128 11.21 -6.72 7.12
N HIS A 129 12.28 -6.09 6.68
CA HIS A 129 13.49 -5.95 7.49
C HIS A 129 13.46 -4.76 8.44
N HIS A 130 12.73 -3.71 8.09
CA HIS A 130 12.89 -2.42 8.77
C HIS A 130 11.63 -1.84 9.39
N ALA A 131 10.46 -2.40 9.14
CA ALA A 131 9.23 -1.85 9.71
C ALA A 131 9.23 -2.00 11.23
N SER A 132 8.56 -1.06 11.89
CA SER A 132 8.48 -1.06 13.35
C SER A 132 7.27 -1.82 13.88
N CYS A 133 6.46 -2.40 13.00
CA CYS A 133 5.30 -3.20 13.38
C CYS A 133 5.32 -4.53 12.62
N PRO A 134 4.45 -5.48 13.00
CA PRO A 134 4.34 -6.73 12.25
C PRO A 134 4.00 -6.49 10.78
N VAL A 135 4.56 -7.29 9.91
CA VAL A 135 4.36 -7.18 8.46
C VAL A 135 3.79 -8.48 7.92
N LEU A 136 2.70 -8.37 7.19
CA LEU A 136 2.11 -9.49 6.48
C LEU A 136 2.38 -9.31 5.00
N ILE A 137 3.00 -10.30 4.39
CA ILE A 137 3.32 -10.26 2.96
C ILE A 137 2.37 -11.19 2.23
N VAL A 138 1.62 -10.63 1.29
CA VAL A 138 0.58 -11.37 0.59
C VAL A 138 1.05 -11.72 -0.81
N ARG A 139 1.03 -12.99 -1.13
CA ARG A 139 1.33 -13.46 -2.46
C ARG A 139 0.07 -13.49 -3.30
N PRO A 140 0.18 -13.32 -4.62
CA PRO A 140 -1.00 -13.42 -5.47
C PRO A 140 -1.68 -14.75 -5.22
N GLY A 141 -2.98 -14.71 -5.13
CA GLY A 141 -3.71 -15.91 -4.88
C GLY A 141 -3.57 -16.88 -6.03
N ASN A 142 -3.06 -18.04 -5.75
CA ASN A 142 -3.02 -19.11 -6.69
C ASN A 142 -3.56 -20.34 -5.98
N ARG A 143 -4.79 -20.21 -5.58
CA ARG A 143 -5.41 -21.28 -4.87
C ARG A 143 -5.86 -22.33 -5.81
N ALA A 144 -5.36 -23.45 -5.59
CA ALA A 144 -5.81 -24.59 -6.37
C ALA A 144 -7.22 -24.96 -5.98
#